data_23ffbc75f09ec0c675ada586735159e0
#
_entry.id   23ffbc75f09ec0c675ada586735159e0
#
_cell.length_a   1.000
_cell.length_b   1.000
_cell.length_c   1.000
_cell.angle_alpha   90.00
_cell.angle_beta   90.00
_cell.angle_gamma   90.00
#
_symmetry.space_group_name_H-M   'P 1'
#
loop_
_entity.id
_entity.type
_entity.pdbx_description
1 polymer ?
#
loop_
_entity_poly.entity_id
_entity_poly.type
_entity_poly.pdbx_seq_one_letter_code
_entity_poly.pdbx_strand_id
1 'polypeptide(L)'
;RDLAARNGYGYVGDSGAGHFAKLIHNGIEYAILEAYGEGFEVLSKSEYKFNLKEIAKIWNNGSIIKSNLTELIEKILNKNPELKNTDGIIRGGESGKLAHSIAKKSGVEFDSLKLALRKRKLSEKKQSFSTRLISLLREEFGGHATKEK
;
A
#
# COMPACT_ATOMS: atom_id res chain seq x y z
N ARG A 1 10.85 -24.05 3.92
CA ARG A 1 11.21 -23.54 5.27
C ARG A 1 12.30 -22.49 5.19
N ASP A 2 13.33 -22.71 4.39
CA ASP A 2 14.51 -21.83 4.34
C ASP A 2 14.27 -20.46 3.72
N LEU A 3 13.16 -20.29 2.98
CA LEU A 3 12.74 -19.02 2.35
C LEU A 3 11.67 -18.25 3.15
N ALA A 4 11.16 -18.81 4.26
CA ALA A 4 10.10 -18.22 5.03
C ALA A 4 10.63 -17.61 6.34
N ALA A 5 10.07 -16.50 6.77
CA ALA A 5 10.29 -15.97 8.10
C ALA A 5 9.87 -17.00 9.17
N ARG A 6 10.48 -16.92 10.35
CA ARG A 6 10.08 -17.78 11.47
C ARG A 6 8.59 -17.67 11.72
N ASN A 7 7.88 -18.80 11.79
CA ASN A 7 6.42 -18.89 11.89
C ASN A 7 5.63 -18.26 10.71
N GLY A 8 6.30 -17.94 9.60
CA GLY A 8 5.69 -17.34 8.41
C GLY A 8 5.23 -18.36 7.37
N TYR A 9 5.01 -19.62 7.75
CA TYR A 9 4.55 -20.70 6.88
C TYR A 9 3.55 -21.59 7.61
N GLY A 10 2.66 -22.23 6.84
CA GLY A 10 1.68 -23.16 7.37
C GLY A 10 0.85 -23.81 6.28
N TYR A 11 0.14 -24.87 6.65
CA TYR A 11 -0.86 -25.45 5.79
C TYR A 11 -2.18 -24.66 5.94
N VAL A 12 -2.73 -24.21 4.81
CA VAL A 12 -3.93 -23.36 4.78
C VAL A 12 -5.09 -23.98 3.98
N GLY A 13 -4.94 -25.22 3.55
CA GLY A 13 -5.94 -25.96 2.77
C GLY A 13 -5.34 -26.71 1.60
N ASP A 14 -6.21 -27.31 0.78
CA ASP A 14 -5.83 -28.12 -0.36
C ASP A 14 -5.10 -27.34 -1.47
N SER A 15 -4.73 -28.04 -2.53
CA SER A 15 -4.01 -27.46 -3.67
C SER A 15 -4.70 -26.19 -4.18
N GLY A 16 -3.94 -25.11 -4.27
CA GLY A 16 -4.44 -23.78 -4.67
C GLY A 16 -4.84 -22.85 -3.52
N ALA A 17 -5.13 -23.37 -2.31
CA ALA A 17 -5.60 -22.55 -1.19
C ALA A 17 -4.57 -21.47 -0.77
N GLY A 18 -3.28 -21.80 -0.75
CA GLY A 18 -2.23 -20.82 -0.44
C GLY A 18 -2.16 -19.69 -1.46
N HIS A 19 -2.30 -20.01 -2.75
CA HIS A 19 -2.32 -19.01 -3.81
C HIS A 19 -3.56 -18.10 -3.70
N PHE A 20 -4.72 -18.68 -3.42
CA PHE A 20 -5.96 -17.94 -3.19
C PHE A 20 -5.82 -17.00 -1.98
N ALA A 21 -5.32 -17.49 -0.83
CA ALA A 21 -5.10 -16.69 0.36
C ALA A 21 -4.14 -15.52 0.08
N LYS A 22 -3.03 -15.76 -0.65
CA LYS A 22 -2.09 -14.69 -1.04
C LYS A 22 -2.73 -13.66 -1.97
N LEU A 23 -3.64 -14.06 -2.83
CA LEU A 23 -4.37 -13.15 -3.69
C LEU A 23 -5.29 -12.21 -2.89
N ILE A 24 -6.02 -12.74 -1.90
CA ILE A 24 -6.85 -11.94 -1.01
C ILE A 24 -5.99 -11.01 -0.13
N HIS A 25 -4.85 -11.51 0.38
CA HIS A 25 -3.87 -10.67 1.07
C HIS A 25 -3.47 -9.45 0.22
N ASN A 26 -3.19 -9.63 -1.06
CA ASN A 26 -2.84 -8.51 -1.95
C ASN A 26 -4.01 -7.51 -2.10
N GLY A 27 -5.26 -7.99 -2.12
CA GLY A 27 -6.44 -7.13 -2.11
C GLY A 27 -6.53 -6.25 -0.86
N ILE A 28 -6.27 -6.84 0.31
CA ILE A 28 -6.21 -6.13 1.60
C ILE A 28 -5.07 -5.10 1.59
N GLU A 29 -3.88 -5.49 1.13
CA GLU A 29 -2.72 -4.61 1.01
C GLU A 29 -3.03 -3.35 0.20
N TYR A 30 -3.76 -3.47 -0.92
CA TYR A 30 -4.15 -2.32 -1.73
C TYR A 30 -5.00 -1.33 -0.95
N ALA A 31 -5.96 -1.81 -0.17
CA ALA A 31 -6.82 -0.97 0.66
C ALA A 31 -6.02 -0.26 1.78
N ILE A 32 -5.09 -0.96 2.39
CA ILE A 32 -4.22 -0.40 3.44
C ILE A 32 -3.31 0.69 2.86
N LEU A 33 -2.70 0.44 1.70
CA LEU A 33 -1.86 1.43 1.02
C LEU A 33 -2.63 2.73 0.73
N GLU A 34 -3.88 2.60 0.28
CA GLU A 34 -4.73 3.76 0.00
C GLU A 34 -5.04 4.53 1.29
N ALA A 35 -5.39 3.84 2.37
CA ALA A 35 -5.66 4.46 3.66
C ALA A 35 -4.44 5.25 4.20
N TYR A 36 -3.24 4.68 4.12
CA TYR A 36 -2.01 5.40 4.47
C TYR A 36 -1.77 6.60 3.56
N GLY A 37 -1.89 6.42 2.26
CA GLY A 37 -1.68 7.50 1.29
C GLY A 37 -2.59 8.69 1.57
N GLU A 38 -3.88 8.46 1.74
CA GLU A 38 -4.88 9.49 2.03
C GLU A 38 -4.63 10.16 3.38
N GLY A 39 -4.36 9.39 4.43
CA GLY A 39 -4.09 9.91 5.76
C GLY A 39 -2.87 10.83 5.78
N PHE A 40 -1.76 10.42 5.18
CA PHE A 40 -0.56 11.25 5.08
C PHE A 40 -0.75 12.47 4.15
N GLU A 41 -1.59 12.38 3.12
CA GLU A 41 -1.96 13.54 2.31
C GLU A 41 -2.75 14.57 3.11
N VAL A 42 -3.71 14.14 3.96
CA VAL A 42 -4.44 15.03 4.87
C VAL A 42 -3.47 15.75 5.81
N LEU A 43 -2.55 15.02 6.44
CA LEU A 43 -1.54 15.62 7.31
C LEU A 43 -0.67 16.63 6.56
N SER A 44 -0.25 16.31 5.33
CA SER A 44 0.59 17.19 4.51
C SER A 44 -0.08 18.50 4.09
N LYS A 45 -1.42 18.51 4.05
CA LYS A 45 -2.24 19.67 3.64
C LYS A 45 -2.90 20.39 4.81
N SER A 46 -2.67 19.92 6.03
CA SER A 46 -3.26 20.56 7.21
C SER A 46 -2.64 21.94 7.48
N GLU A 47 -3.28 22.74 8.28
CA GLU A 47 -2.75 24.02 8.78
C GLU A 47 -1.50 23.85 9.67
N TYR A 48 -1.36 22.65 10.27
CA TYR A 48 -0.21 22.32 11.09
C TYR A 48 0.99 21.93 10.21
N LYS A 49 2.17 22.45 10.56
CA LYS A 49 3.43 22.11 9.88
C LYS A 49 4.02 20.80 10.46
N PHE A 50 3.37 19.69 10.18
CA PHE A 50 3.81 18.40 10.70
C PHE A 50 5.16 17.94 10.12
N ASN A 51 6.00 17.37 10.97
CA ASN A 51 7.08 16.51 10.54
C ASN A 51 6.52 15.10 10.29
N LEU A 52 6.15 14.82 9.04
CA LEU A 52 5.49 13.58 8.66
C LEU A 52 6.37 12.34 8.94
N LYS A 53 7.69 12.46 8.84
CA LYS A 53 8.63 11.39 9.20
C LYS A 53 8.52 11.05 10.69
N GLU A 54 8.50 12.05 11.57
CA GLU A 54 8.36 11.80 13.01
C GLU A 54 6.98 11.20 13.35
N ILE A 55 5.92 11.59 12.66
CA ILE A 55 4.60 10.96 12.82
C ILE A 55 4.68 9.48 12.45
N ALA A 56 5.25 9.14 11.29
CA ALA A 56 5.42 7.76 10.85
C ALA A 56 6.21 6.94 11.87
N LYS A 57 7.32 7.48 12.39
CA LYS A 57 8.14 6.87 13.42
C LYS A 57 7.37 6.61 14.71
N ILE A 58 6.63 7.62 15.21
CA ILE A 58 5.80 7.49 16.42
C ILE A 58 4.75 6.39 16.22
N TRP A 59 4.05 6.39 15.10
CA TRP A 59 3.03 5.38 14.82
C TRP A 59 3.62 3.98 14.66
N ASN A 60 4.82 3.88 14.11
CA ASN A 60 5.52 2.59 13.99
C ASN A 60 5.98 2.03 15.33
N ASN A 61 6.11 2.85 16.39
CA ASN A 61 6.59 2.41 17.69
C ASN A 61 5.50 2.22 18.75
N GLY A 62 4.30 2.79 18.59
CA GLY A 62 3.30 2.73 19.65
C GLY A 62 1.85 2.87 19.23
N SER A 63 1.48 2.64 17.96
CA SER A 63 0.10 2.76 17.52
C SER A 63 -0.49 1.44 17.04
N ILE A 64 -1.83 1.38 16.96
CA ILE A 64 -2.57 0.24 16.43
C ILE A 64 -2.29 -0.01 14.94
N ILE A 65 -1.84 0.99 14.20
CA ILE A 65 -1.50 0.90 12.78
C ILE A 65 0.00 0.59 12.55
N LYS A 66 0.74 0.21 13.58
CA LYS A 66 2.13 -0.24 13.44
C LYS A 66 2.23 -1.38 12.42
N SER A 67 3.13 -1.25 11.46
CA SER A 67 3.33 -2.24 10.40
C SER A 67 4.64 -2.03 9.64
N ASN A 68 5.06 -3.00 8.85
CA ASN A 68 6.15 -2.80 7.89
C ASN A 68 5.92 -1.62 6.95
N LEU A 69 4.66 -1.31 6.64
CA LEU A 69 4.34 -0.16 5.78
C LEU A 69 4.63 1.16 6.48
N THR A 70 4.34 1.30 7.78
CA THR A 70 4.69 2.51 8.54
C THR A 70 6.21 2.69 8.66
N GLU A 71 6.96 1.62 8.78
CA GLU A 71 8.43 1.65 8.74
C GLU A 71 8.95 2.15 7.38
N LEU A 72 8.36 1.66 6.29
CA LEU A 72 8.73 2.10 4.95
C LEU A 72 8.35 3.56 4.70
N ILE A 73 7.19 4.02 5.21
CA ILE A 73 6.80 5.44 5.14
C ILE A 73 7.84 6.31 5.86
N GLU A 74 8.29 5.93 7.04
CA GLU A 74 9.35 6.64 7.76
C GLU A 74 10.63 6.73 6.91
N LYS A 75 11.07 5.63 6.32
CA LYS A 75 12.25 5.57 5.43
C LYS A 75 12.11 6.48 4.22
N ILE A 76 10.96 6.43 3.53
CA ILE A 76 10.66 7.25 2.36
C ILE A 76 10.69 8.73 2.72
N LEU A 77 9.99 9.12 3.78
CA LEU A 77 9.91 10.51 4.21
C LEU A 77 11.23 11.04 4.81
N ASN A 78 12.09 10.15 5.28
CA ASN A 78 13.45 10.54 5.67
C ASN A 78 14.33 10.90 4.46
N LYS A 79 14.18 10.18 3.35
CA LYS A 79 14.93 10.42 2.11
C LYS A 79 14.34 11.59 1.31
N ASN A 80 13.01 11.69 1.25
CA ASN A 80 12.28 12.67 0.43
C ASN A 80 11.00 13.15 1.14
N PRO A 81 11.10 14.12 2.08
CA PRO A 81 9.96 14.56 2.91
C PRO A 81 8.77 15.11 2.12
N GLU A 82 9.02 15.69 0.95
CA GLU A 82 7.98 16.32 0.13
C GLU A 82 7.59 15.45 -1.08
N LEU A 83 8.18 14.26 -1.21
CA LEU A 83 7.98 13.35 -2.33
C LEU A 83 8.18 14.03 -3.70
N LYS A 84 9.13 14.98 -3.76
CA LYS A 84 9.48 15.70 -4.99
C LYS A 84 10.12 14.76 -6.00
N ASN A 85 10.00 15.10 -7.29
CA ASN A 85 10.56 14.36 -8.41
C ASN A 85 10.12 12.89 -8.49
N THR A 86 9.00 12.56 -7.86
CA THR A 86 8.42 11.23 -7.87
C THR A 86 7.21 11.20 -8.79
N ASP A 87 7.19 10.23 -9.69
CA ASP A 87 5.99 9.89 -10.46
C ASP A 87 4.96 9.24 -9.51
N GLY A 88 3.78 9.84 -9.42
CA GLY A 88 2.68 9.33 -8.59
C GLY A 88 1.75 8.36 -9.34
N ILE A 89 2.15 7.80 -10.46
CA ILE A 89 1.37 6.77 -11.16
C ILE A 89 1.52 5.43 -10.44
N ILE A 90 0.41 4.91 -9.92
CA ILE A 90 0.41 3.63 -9.21
C ILE A 90 0.26 2.49 -10.22
N ARG A 91 1.37 1.95 -10.71
CA ARG A 91 1.41 0.94 -11.77
C ARG A 91 0.99 -0.45 -11.29
N GLY A 92 0.70 -1.36 -12.24
CA GLY A 92 0.23 -2.72 -11.99
C GLY A 92 -1.21 -2.75 -11.49
N GLY A 93 -1.62 -3.83 -10.85
CA GLY A 93 -2.99 -3.95 -10.32
C GLY A 93 -3.66 -5.28 -10.64
N GLU A 94 -3.01 -6.16 -11.36
CA GLU A 94 -3.61 -7.41 -11.87
C GLU A 94 -4.08 -8.32 -10.74
N SER A 95 -3.27 -8.49 -9.69
CA SER A 95 -3.65 -9.27 -8.52
C SER A 95 -4.86 -8.67 -7.78
N GLY A 96 -4.94 -7.35 -7.68
CA GLY A 96 -6.10 -6.68 -7.08
C GLY A 96 -7.37 -6.83 -7.92
N LYS A 97 -7.28 -6.72 -9.24
CA LYS A 97 -8.41 -6.96 -10.14
C LYS A 97 -8.93 -8.40 -10.03
N LEU A 98 -8.01 -9.36 -9.97
CA LEU A 98 -8.37 -10.77 -9.79
C LEU A 98 -9.00 -11.02 -8.42
N ALA A 99 -8.44 -10.47 -7.33
CA ALA A 99 -9.02 -10.55 -5.99
C ALA A 99 -10.45 -9.97 -5.94
N HIS A 100 -10.66 -8.81 -6.58
CA HIS A 100 -11.99 -8.19 -6.68
C HIS A 100 -12.99 -9.06 -7.47
N SER A 101 -12.53 -9.65 -8.58
CA SER A 101 -13.37 -10.57 -9.36
C SER A 101 -13.78 -11.81 -8.55
N ILE A 102 -12.86 -12.36 -7.76
CA ILE A 102 -13.13 -13.50 -6.89
C ILE A 102 -14.12 -13.12 -5.79
N ALA A 103 -13.90 -11.99 -5.11
CA ALA A 103 -14.84 -11.52 -4.08
C ALA A 103 -16.27 -11.41 -4.63
N LYS A 104 -16.43 -10.81 -5.82
CA LYS A 104 -17.73 -10.72 -6.48
C LYS A 104 -18.35 -12.09 -6.77
N LYS A 105 -17.56 -13.08 -7.22
CA LYS A 105 -18.05 -14.45 -7.42
C LYS A 105 -18.46 -15.13 -6.12
N SER A 106 -17.85 -14.78 -5.01
CA SER A 106 -18.17 -15.27 -3.67
C SER A 106 -19.31 -14.50 -3.00
N GLY A 107 -19.95 -13.54 -3.68
CA GLY A 107 -21.01 -12.71 -3.11
C GLY A 107 -20.53 -11.72 -2.04
N VAL A 108 -19.25 -11.38 -2.02
CA VAL A 108 -18.65 -10.46 -1.04
C VAL A 108 -18.36 -9.11 -1.70
N GLU A 109 -18.89 -8.03 -1.10
CA GLU A 109 -18.53 -6.66 -1.47
C GLU A 109 -17.15 -6.31 -0.89
N PHE A 110 -16.15 -6.13 -1.76
CA PHE A 110 -14.80 -5.72 -1.37
C PHE A 110 -14.59 -4.24 -1.74
N ASP A 111 -15.41 -3.36 -1.14
CA ASP A 111 -15.49 -1.94 -1.51
C ASP A 111 -14.17 -1.18 -1.30
N SER A 112 -13.43 -1.48 -0.23
CA SER A 112 -12.11 -0.87 0.02
C SER A 112 -11.12 -1.20 -1.10
N LEU A 113 -11.11 -2.44 -1.60
CA LEU A 113 -10.29 -2.82 -2.75
C LEU A 113 -10.78 -2.16 -4.05
N LYS A 114 -12.10 -2.11 -4.27
CA LYS A 114 -12.70 -1.44 -5.42
C LYS A 114 -12.31 0.04 -5.47
N LEU A 115 -12.35 0.73 -4.33
CA LEU A 115 -11.91 2.11 -4.20
C LEU A 115 -10.42 2.25 -4.54
N ALA A 116 -9.56 1.41 -3.97
CA ALA A 116 -8.13 1.42 -4.23
C ALA A 116 -7.80 1.21 -5.72
N LEU A 117 -8.48 0.27 -6.39
CA LEU A 117 -8.33 0.04 -7.82
C LEU A 117 -8.77 1.25 -8.66
N ARG A 118 -9.88 1.90 -8.29
CA ARG A 118 -10.35 3.12 -8.93
C ARG A 118 -9.32 4.26 -8.80
N LYS A 119 -8.80 4.47 -7.59
CA LYS A 119 -7.82 5.53 -7.33
C LYS A 119 -6.50 5.28 -8.06
N ARG A 120 -6.07 4.03 -8.13
CA ARG A 120 -4.91 3.63 -8.94
C ARG A 120 -5.08 4.04 -10.40
N LYS A 121 -6.23 3.76 -11.02
CA LYS A 121 -6.53 4.20 -12.39
C LYS A 121 -6.57 5.73 -12.52
N LEU A 122 -7.12 6.43 -11.54
CA LEU A 122 -7.14 7.90 -11.53
C LEU A 122 -5.75 8.51 -11.40
N SER A 123 -4.78 7.84 -10.77
CA SER A 123 -3.41 8.32 -10.63
C SER A 123 -2.70 8.51 -11.98
N GLU A 124 -3.13 7.83 -13.05
CA GLU A 124 -2.62 8.03 -14.41
C GLU A 124 -2.91 9.45 -14.93
N LYS A 125 -3.98 10.07 -14.46
CA LYS A 125 -4.43 11.40 -14.89
C LYS A 125 -4.15 12.50 -13.87
N LYS A 126 -4.28 12.18 -12.59
CA LYS A 126 -4.12 13.14 -11.50
C LYS A 126 -3.29 12.52 -10.38
N GLN A 127 -2.14 13.10 -10.16
CA GLN A 127 -1.20 12.68 -9.12
C GLN A 127 -1.29 13.61 -7.92
N SER A 128 -1.06 13.08 -6.72
CA SER A 128 -1.12 13.78 -5.46
C SER A 128 -0.02 13.30 -4.51
N PHE A 129 0.08 13.86 -3.33
CA PHE A 129 0.97 13.36 -2.28
C PHE A 129 0.68 11.88 -1.98
N SER A 130 -0.61 11.54 -1.82
CA SER A 130 -1.07 10.15 -1.59
C SER A 130 -0.55 9.19 -2.67
N THR A 131 -0.78 9.51 -3.94
CA THR A 131 -0.40 8.60 -5.03
C THR A 131 1.11 8.45 -5.18
N ARG A 132 1.90 9.50 -4.87
CA ARG A 132 3.37 9.44 -4.84
C ARG A 132 3.85 8.55 -3.69
N LEU A 133 3.28 8.72 -2.49
CA LEU A 133 3.63 7.87 -1.34
C LEU A 133 3.33 6.40 -1.63
N ILE A 134 2.16 6.07 -2.17
CA ILE A 134 1.79 4.70 -2.54
C ILE A 134 2.73 4.15 -3.60
N SER A 135 3.10 4.94 -4.60
CA SER A 135 4.03 4.52 -5.65
C SER A 135 5.39 4.14 -5.06
N LEU A 136 5.95 4.99 -4.19
CA LEU A 136 7.22 4.74 -3.50
C LEU A 136 7.16 3.54 -2.55
N LEU A 137 6.07 3.38 -1.79
CA LEU A 137 5.89 2.19 -0.96
C LEU A 137 5.98 0.91 -1.79
N ARG A 138 5.31 0.88 -2.95
CA ARG A 138 5.33 -0.27 -3.84
C ARG A 138 6.71 -0.53 -4.46
N GLU A 139 7.50 0.49 -4.66
CA GLU A 139 8.91 0.35 -5.07
C GLU A 139 9.73 -0.31 -3.95
N GLU A 140 9.62 0.17 -2.73
CA GLU A 140 10.40 -0.30 -1.58
C GLU A 140 10.13 -1.78 -1.24
N PHE A 141 8.88 -2.25 -1.27
CA PHE A 141 8.58 -3.65 -0.93
C PHE A 141 8.41 -4.59 -2.13
N GLY A 142 8.12 -4.07 -3.32
CA GLY A 142 7.76 -4.88 -4.50
C GLY A 142 8.69 -4.72 -5.69
N GLY A 143 9.71 -3.88 -5.63
CA GLY A 143 10.61 -3.62 -6.75
C GLY A 143 9.92 -3.02 -7.99
N HIS A 144 8.76 -2.40 -7.81
CA HIS A 144 8.02 -1.74 -8.89
C HIS A 144 8.60 -0.35 -9.13
N ALA A 145 9.56 -0.24 -10.06
CA ALA A 145 10.25 1.00 -10.35
C ALA A 145 9.28 2.18 -10.57
N THR A 146 9.48 3.26 -9.83
CA THR A 146 8.93 4.58 -10.12
C THR A 146 9.85 5.26 -11.14
N LYS A 147 9.27 6.04 -12.05
CA LYS A 147 10.08 6.89 -12.93
C LYS A 147 10.36 8.19 -12.18
N GLU A 148 11.63 8.58 -12.15
CA GLU A 148 11.99 9.97 -11.83
C GLU A 148 11.40 10.89 -12.92
N LYS A 149 10.85 12.03 -12.51
CA LYS A 149 10.38 13.08 -13.43
C LYS A 149 11.49 14.09 -13.68
#